data_04f8fda768dbddd8979c55c0f909fef8
#
_entry.id   04f8fda768dbddd8979c55c0f909fef8
#
_cell.length_a   1.000
_cell.length_b   1.000
_cell.length_c   1.000
_cell.angle_alpha   90.00
_cell.angle_beta   90.00
_cell.angle_gamma   90.00
#
_symmetry.space_group_name_H-M   'P 1'
#
loop_
_entity.id
_entity.type
_entity.pdbx_description
1 polymer ?
#
loop_
_entity_poly.entity_id
_entity_poly.type
_entity_poly.pdbx_seq_one_letter_code
_entity_poly.pdbx_strand_id
1 'polypeptide(L)'
;EGVEKQRDYARFHAGEDRVSAGPYNLVAFDKGSLQATLTINPNYAGNFEGQKPSIEKIVVTMTVDATWADALLSGAFNFYDTVTDGNQINTALDIIAEGGFDYVQFDRAGYGMLNFQCDFGPTQFEAVRHAVALLLDRNEFANTFCQGWGGVVNGMYGTGLWQYQEAEGGLEKTLNPYAYDPEAAVEELKADGWVYNADGSDYVDGSGEIHYKKVTEVEAGTYAHNVTLADGTILMPLIIEWSSSENNPVSELLNVLLAQGTQTSAAGMTTKKNVM
;
A
#
# COMPACT_ATOMS: atom_id res chain seq x y z
N GLU A 1 1.35 -15.13 -28.45
CA GLU A 1 1.83 -14.30 -29.60
C GLU A 1 1.06 -12.97 -29.72
N GLY A 2 -0.29 -12.95 -29.69
CA GLY A 2 -1.09 -11.73 -29.79
C GLY A 2 -0.92 -10.79 -28.60
N VAL A 3 -0.89 -11.33 -27.37
CA VAL A 3 -0.73 -10.55 -26.13
C VAL A 3 0.69 -9.95 -26.03
N GLU A 4 1.71 -10.68 -26.42
CA GLU A 4 3.10 -10.18 -26.45
C GLU A 4 3.26 -9.04 -27.46
N LYS A 5 2.73 -9.18 -28.66
CA LYS A 5 2.75 -8.12 -29.68
C LYS A 5 2.01 -6.86 -29.22
N GLN A 6 0.88 -7.01 -28.51
CA GLN A 6 0.18 -5.87 -27.90
C GLN A 6 0.98 -5.21 -26.78
N ARG A 7 1.65 -5.99 -25.94
CA ARG A 7 2.53 -5.48 -24.89
C ARG A 7 3.71 -4.70 -25.46
N ASP A 8 4.36 -5.25 -26.47
CA ASP A 8 5.50 -4.61 -27.13
C ASP A 8 5.06 -3.34 -27.84
N TYR A 9 3.93 -3.37 -28.54
CA TYR A 9 3.36 -2.19 -29.17
C TYR A 9 3.06 -1.09 -28.14
N ALA A 10 2.38 -1.43 -27.05
CA ALA A 10 2.01 -0.45 -26.01
C ALA A 10 3.21 0.14 -25.26
N ARG A 11 4.29 -0.64 -25.09
CA ARG A 11 5.49 -0.21 -24.35
C ARG A 11 6.41 0.70 -25.15
N PHE A 12 6.51 0.50 -26.46
CA PHE A 12 7.60 1.08 -27.26
C PHE A 12 7.13 2.06 -28.32
N HIS A 13 5.85 2.14 -28.61
CA HIS A 13 5.31 3.07 -29.59
C HIS A 13 4.74 4.32 -28.91
N ALA A 14 5.57 5.34 -28.76
CA ALA A 14 5.13 6.72 -28.59
C ALA A 14 5.17 7.42 -29.96
N GLY A 15 4.18 8.24 -30.27
CA GLY A 15 4.11 8.98 -31.52
C GLY A 15 2.82 8.72 -32.31
N GLU A 16 2.89 9.02 -33.62
CA GLU A 16 1.73 9.05 -34.52
C GLU A 16 1.01 7.70 -34.67
N ASP A 17 1.71 6.60 -34.47
CA ASP A 17 1.16 5.24 -34.58
C ASP A 17 0.40 4.79 -33.32
N ARG A 18 0.44 5.58 -32.24
CA ARG A 18 -0.21 5.23 -30.99
C ARG A 18 -1.66 5.69 -30.99
N VAL A 19 -2.57 4.72 -30.92
CA VAL A 19 -4.00 5.00 -30.75
C VAL A 19 -4.30 5.41 -29.33
N SER A 20 -4.87 6.59 -29.14
CA SER A 20 -5.34 7.11 -27.85
C SER A 20 -6.84 7.39 -27.92
N ALA A 21 -7.59 6.94 -26.91
CA ALA A 21 -8.99 7.26 -26.74
C ALA A 21 -9.20 8.53 -25.89
N GLY A 22 -8.15 9.04 -25.25
CA GLY A 22 -8.21 10.18 -24.36
C GLY A 22 -8.01 11.53 -25.05
N PRO A 23 -8.05 12.63 -24.27
CA PRO A 23 -7.92 14.00 -24.78
C PRO A 23 -6.53 14.34 -25.31
N TYR A 24 -5.51 13.55 -24.95
CA TYR A 24 -4.12 13.76 -25.36
C TYR A 24 -3.49 12.52 -25.98
N ASN A 25 -2.57 12.75 -26.91
CA ASN A 25 -1.67 11.75 -27.46
C ASN A 25 -0.29 11.87 -26.81
N LEU A 26 0.34 10.76 -26.43
CA LEU A 26 1.74 10.72 -26.06
C LEU A 26 2.58 10.78 -27.34
N VAL A 27 3.28 11.89 -27.54
CA VAL A 27 4.09 12.13 -28.77
C VAL A 27 5.58 11.88 -28.59
N ALA A 28 6.07 11.93 -27.34
CA ALA A 28 7.46 11.59 -27.02
C ALA A 28 7.59 11.07 -25.59
N PHE A 29 8.52 10.15 -25.38
CA PHE A 29 8.95 9.70 -24.06
C PHE A 29 10.47 9.55 -24.04
N ASP A 30 11.12 10.36 -23.22
CA ASP A 30 12.57 10.29 -22.98
C ASP A 30 12.83 9.37 -21.77
N LYS A 31 13.48 8.23 -22.01
CA LYS A 31 13.81 7.24 -20.98
C LYS A 31 14.93 7.69 -20.04
N GLY A 32 15.79 8.59 -20.47
CA GLY A 32 16.91 9.07 -19.67
C GLY A 32 16.47 10.08 -18.61
N SER A 33 15.58 10.99 -18.98
CA SER A 33 15.01 12.00 -18.08
C SER A 33 13.66 11.60 -17.47
N LEU A 34 13.09 10.45 -17.88
CA LEU A 34 11.73 10.00 -17.53
C LEU A 34 10.68 11.07 -17.82
N GLN A 35 10.85 11.79 -18.93
CA GLN A 35 9.95 12.85 -19.35
C GLN A 35 9.00 12.39 -20.45
N ALA A 36 7.71 12.65 -20.28
CA ALA A 36 6.68 12.40 -21.29
C ALA A 36 6.13 13.71 -21.85
N THR A 37 5.97 13.79 -23.17
CA THR A 37 5.32 14.92 -23.85
C THR A 37 4.00 14.47 -24.44
N LEU A 38 2.94 15.21 -24.12
CA LEU A 38 1.59 14.98 -24.61
C LEU A 38 1.10 16.21 -25.37
N THR A 39 0.34 15.99 -26.46
CA THR A 39 -0.36 17.03 -27.23
C THR A 39 -1.82 16.67 -27.42
N ILE A 40 -2.66 17.65 -27.71
CA ILE A 40 -4.10 17.43 -27.93
C ILE A 40 -4.31 16.33 -28.97
N ASN A 41 -5.21 15.40 -28.66
CA ASN A 41 -5.71 14.42 -29.61
C ASN A 41 -6.80 15.06 -30.48
N PRO A 42 -6.56 15.30 -31.77
CA PRO A 42 -7.53 15.98 -32.64
C PRO A 42 -8.80 15.15 -32.88
N ASN A 43 -8.73 13.84 -32.63
CA ASN A 43 -9.87 12.92 -32.80
C ASN A 43 -10.71 12.77 -31.53
N TYR A 44 -10.33 13.43 -30.43
CA TYR A 44 -11.11 13.34 -29.19
C TYR A 44 -12.43 14.11 -29.29
N ALA A 45 -13.54 13.38 -29.15
CA ALA A 45 -14.88 13.94 -29.29
C ALA A 45 -15.29 14.86 -28.13
N GLY A 46 -14.66 14.73 -26.97
CA GLY A 46 -15.00 15.37 -25.71
C GLY A 46 -15.37 14.34 -24.62
N ASN A 47 -15.47 14.80 -23.37
CA ASN A 47 -15.99 14.00 -22.26
C ASN A 47 -17.53 13.89 -22.36
N PHE A 48 -18.16 13.31 -21.31
CA PHE A 48 -19.64 13.16 -21.28
C PHE A 48 -20.40 14.50 -21.29
N GLU A 49 -19.76 15.62 -20.97
CA GLU A 49 -20.32 16.99 -21.08
C GLU A 49 -19.91 17.68 -22.39
N GLY A 50 -19.18 17.01 -23.27
CA GLY A 50 -18.69 17.57 -24.52
C GLY A 50 -17.47 18.49 -24.38
N GLN A 51 -16.84 18.54 -23.21
CA GLN A 51 -15.65 19.36 -22.97
C GLN A 51 -14.42 18.78 -23.68
N LYS A 52 -13.63 19.66 -24.26
CA LYS A 52 -12.38 19.33 -24.96
C LYS A 52 -11.17 19.98 -24.27
N PRO A 53 -9.99 19.42 -24.41
CA PRO A 53 -8.76 20.00 -23.82
C PRO A 53 -8.45 21.36 -24.46
N SER A 54 -8.01 22.30 -23.62
CA SER A 54 -7.59 23.65 -24.04
C SER A 54 -6.05 23.85 -23.95
N ILE A 55 -5.37 23.02 -23.17
CA ILE A 55 -3.91 23.08 -23.01
C ILE A 55 -3.27 22.34 -24.17
N GLU A 56 -2.54 23.03 -25.03
CA GLU A 56 -2.00 22.44 -26.27
C GLU A 56 -0.96 21.36 -26.02
N LYS A 57 -0.11 21.56 -25.00
CA LYS A 57 1.02 20.69 -24.68
C LYS A 57 1.15 20.49 -23.18
N ILE A 58 1.29 19.23 -22.75
CA ILE A 58 1.62 18.85 -21.38
C ILE A 58 2.96 18.14 -21.38
N VAL A 59 3.86 18.54 -20.49
CA VAL A 59 5.13 17.86 -20.24
C VAL A 59 5.09 17.30 -18.83
N VAL A 60 5.13 15.98 -18.71
CA VAL A 60 5.15 15.25 -17.42
C VAL A 60 6.59 14.90 -17.11
N THR A 61 7.05 15.27 -15.93
CA THR A 61 8.39 14.99 -15.41
C THR A 61 8.34 14.31 -14.09
N MET A 62 9.33 13.49 -13.76
CA MET A 62 9.52 12.99 -12.42
C MET A 62 9.95 14.11 -11.47
N THR A 63 9.41 14.09 -10.28
CA THR A 63 9.74 15.03 -9.20
C THR A 63 10.22 14.24 -7.97
N VAL A 64 11.12 14.82 -7.21
CA VAL A 64 11.63 14.25 -5.96
C VAL A 64 10.85 14.83 -4.79
N ASP A 65 10.31 13.97 -3.94
CA ASP A 65 9.48 14.36 -2.79
C ASP A 65 10.15 15.39 -1.86
N ALA A 66 11.46 15.32 -1.68
CA ALA A 66 12.18 16.26 -0.83
C ALA A 66 12.28 17.69 -1.40
N THR A 67 12.04 17.91 -2.70
CA THR A 67 12.30 19.19 -3.39
C THR A 67 11.15 19.70 -4.24
N TRP A 68 9.99 19.05 -4.21
CA TRP A 68 8.85 19.42 -5.06
C TRP A 68 8.38 20.85 -4.82
N ALA A 69 8.35 21.30 -3.55
CA ALA A 69 7.89 22.63 -3.18
C ALA A 69 8.79 23.73 -3.76
N ASP A 70 10.11 23.58 -3.63
CA ASP A 70 11.08 24.51 -4.19
C ASP A 70 11.02 24.52 -5.74
N ALA A 71 10.82 23.35 -6.34
CA ALA A 71 10.69 23.21 -7.80
C ALA A 71 9.40 23.88 -8.32
N LEU A 72 8.29 23.79 -7.59
CA LEU A 72 7.04 24.49 -7.90
C LEU A 72 7.23 26.02 -7.77
N LEU A 73 7.78 26.48 -6.65
CA LEU A 73 8.01 27.91 -6.37
C LEU A 73 9.00 28.55 -7.38
N SER A 74 10.01 27.81 -7.82
CA SER A 74 10.96 28.28 -8.83
C SER A 74 10.41 28.25 -10.28
N GLY A 75 9.22 27.67 -10.47
CA GLY A 75 8.62 27.51 -11.81
C GLY A 75 9.25 26.43 -12.67
N ALA A 76 9.96 25.46 -12.06
CA ALA A 76 10.47 24.29 -12.77
C ALA A 76 9.32 23.45 -13.36
N PHE A 77 8.15 23.48 -12.72
CA PHE A 77 6.88 23.00 -13.25
C PHE A 77 5.73 23.90 -12.78
N ASN A 78 4.56 23.76 -13.42
CA ASN A 78 3.41 24.62 -13.21
C ASN A 78 2.23 23.91 -12.51
N PHE A 79 2.31 22.60 -12.37
CA PHE A 79 1.25 21.76 -11.83
C PHE A 79 1.88 20.57 -11.12
N TYR A 80 1.44 20.34 -9.90
CA TYR A 80 1.82 19.20 -9.06
C TYR A 80 0.55 18.44 -8.68
N ASP A 81 0.49 17.15 -8.95
CA ASP A 81 -0.70 16.35 -8.74
C ASP A 81 -0.47 15.16 -7.79
N THR A 82 -1.57 14.50 -7.44
CA THR A 82 -1.59 13.28 -6.63
C THR A 82 -0.94 13.44 -5.25
N VAL A 83 -1.14 14.59 -4.63
CA VAL A 83 -0.67 14.86 -3.27
C VAL A 83 -1.61 14.16 -2.28
N THR A 84 -1.12 13.12 -1.60
CA THR A 84 -1.90 12.30 -0.66
C THR A 84 -1.29 12.23 0.74
N ASP A 85 -0.03 12.60 0.90
CA ASP A 85 0.62 12.73 2.20
C ASP A 85 0.18 14.02 2.89
N GLY A 86 -0.25 13.92 4.16
CA GLY A 86 -0.81 15.05 4.90
C GLY A 86 0.19 16.18 5.11
N ASN A 87 1.48 15.90 5.29
CA ASN A 87 2.49 16.96 5.45
C ASN A 87 2.71 17.69 4.12
N GLN A 88 2.72 16.96 3.00
CA GLN A 88 2.80 17.58 1.68
C GLN A 88 1.56 18.43 1.38
N ILE A 89 0.36 17.99 1.76
CA ILE A 89 -0.88 18.77 1.63
C ILE A 89 -0.77 20.07 2.44
N ASN A 90 -0.35 20.00 3.70
CA ASN A 90 -0.19 21.16 4.54
C ASN A 90 0.85 22.14 3.96
N THR A 91 1.99 21.65 3.49
CA THR A 91 3.00 22.46 2.80
C THR A 91 2.43 23.14 1.53
N ALA A 92 1.63 22.43 0.75
CA ALA A 92 0.98 22.99 -0.43
C ALA A 92 0.00 24.13 -0.05
N LEU A 93 -0.77 23.95 1.01
CA LEU A 93 -1.69 24.97 1.50
C LEU A 93 -0.97 26.22 2.02
N ASP A 94 0.18 26.06 2.66
CA ASP A 94 1.03 27.19 3.08
C ASP A 94 1.52 27.98 1.85
N ILE A 95 1.99 27.32 0.81
CA ILE A 95 2.39 27.92 -0.47
C ILE A 95 1.23 28.69 -1.11
N ILE A 96 0.03 28.10 -1.11
CA ILE A 96 -1.19 28.71 -1.67
C ILE A 96 -1.58 29.97 -0.87
N ALA A 97 -1.42 29.94 0.46
CA ALA A 97 -1.73 31.07 1.33
C ALA A 97 -0.83 32.30 1.06
N GLU A 98 0.39 32.09 0.58
CA GLU A 98 1.30 33.15 0.15
C GLU A 98 0.88 33.81 -1.19
N GLY A 99 0.02 33.16 -1.95
CA GLY A 99 -0.54 33.63 -3.21
C GLY A 99 0.23 33.17 -4.45
N GLY A 100 -0.43 33.29 -5.61
CA GLY A 100 0.14 32.90 -6.90
C GLY A 100 -0.14 31.45 -7.34
N PHE A 101 -0.75 30.66 -6.48
CA PHE A 101 -1.16 29.28 -6.75
C PHE A 101 -2.62 29.05 -6.35
N ASP A 102 -3.21 28.03 -6.92
CA ASP A 102 -4.56 27.55 -6.59
C ASP A 102 -4.56 26.03 -6.53
N TYR A 103 -5.63 25.40 -6.00
CA TYR A 103 -5.72 23.96 -5.87
C TYR A 103 -7.11 23.42 -6.14
N VAL A 104 -7.16 22.15 -6.46
CA VAL A 104 -8.40 21.35 -6.55
C VAL A 104 -8.28 20.17 -5.60
N GLN A 105 -9.30 19.98 -4.78
CA GLN A 105 -9.41 18.85 -3.86
C GLN A 105 -10.60 17.98 -4.26
N PHE A 106 -10.41 16.67 -4.16
CA PHE A 106 -11.46 15.67 -4.35
C PHE A 106 -11.18 14.43 -3.54
N ASP A 107 -12.21 13.69 -3.18
CA ASP A 107 -12.08 12.43 -2.48
C ASP A 107 -11.44 11.39 -3.39
N ARG A 108 -10.36 10.77 -2.90
CA ARG A 108 -9.68 9.72 -3.64
C ARG A 108 -10.54 8.46 -3.70
N ALA A 109 -10.73 7.89 -4.88
CA ALA A 109 -11.42 6.62 -5.08
C ALA A 109 -10.62 5.39 -4.62
N GLY A 110 -9.34 5.57 -4.26
CA GLY A 110 -8.46 4.49 -3.84
C GLY A 110 -8.22 4.46 -2.32
N TYR A 111 -7.57 3.40 -1.87
CA TYR A 111 -7.13 3.22 -0.48
C TYR A 111 -5.81 2.42 -0.44
N GLY A 112 -5.07 2.54 0.67
CA GLY A 112 -3.93 1.68 0.97
C GLY A 112 -4.38 0.40 1.68
N MET A 113 -3.73 -0.73 1.39
CA MET A 113 -4.04 -2.01 2.02
C MET A 113 -2.79 -2.86 2.22
N LEU A 114 -2.87 -3.77 3.19
CA LEU A 114 -1.96 -4.91 3.31
C LEU A 114 -2.58 -6.11 2.60
N ASN A 115 -1.86 -6.68 1.64
CA ASN A 115 -2.25 -7.91 0.98
C ASN A 115 -1.52 -9.09 1.64
N PHE A 116 -2.25 -10.15 1.93
CA PHE A 116 -1.68 -11.38 2.48
C PHE A 116 -1.58 -12.47 1.42
N GLN A 117 -0.46 -13.16 1.42
CA GLN A 117 -0.32 -14.45 0.73
C GLN A 117 -1.03 -15.51 1.56
N CYS A 118 -2.20 -15.99 1.08
CA CYS A 118 -3.08 -16.84 1.87
C CYS A 118 -2.84 -18.35 1.71
N ASP A 119 -1.84 -18.76 0.94
CA ASP A 119 -1.52 -20.14 0.63
C ASP A 119 -0.05 -20.52 0.89
N PHE A 120 0.70 -19.66 1.61
CA PHE A 120 2.12 -19.86 1.85
C PHE A 120 2.58 -19.26 3.19
N GLY A 121 3.47 -19.98 3.89
CA GLY A 121 4.07 -19.53 5.13
C GLY A 121 3.06 -19.24 6.26
N PRO A 122 3.41 -18.45 7.28
CA PRO A 122 2.52 -18.18 8.41
C PRO A 122 1.20 -17.51 8.02
N THR A 123 1.19 -16.68 6.98
CA THR A 123 0.01 -15.94 6.56
C THR A 123 -1.06 -16.78 5.86
N GLN A 124 -0.81 -18.07 5.59
CA GLN A 124 -1.85 -19.01 5.17
C GLN A 124 -2.88 -19.25 6.28
N PHE A 125 -2.50 -19.11 7.56
CA PHE A 125 -3.38 -19.26 8.69
C PHE A 125 -4.18 -17.98 8.95
N GLU A 126 -5.48 -18.15 9.16
CA GLU A 126 -6.39 -17.02 9.37
C GLU A 126 -6.04 -16.23 10.65
N ALA A 127 -5.73 -16.94 11.72
CA ALA A 127 -5.35 -16.33 12.99
C ALA A 127 -4.12 -15.41 12.88
N VAL A 128 -3.16 -15.74 12.01
CA VAL A 128 -1.99 -14.88 11.78
C VAL A 128 -2.39 -13.59 11.07
N ARG A 129 -3.29 -13.65 10.09
CA ARG A 129 -3.80 -12.46 9.41
C ARG A 129 -4.62 -11.57 10.33
N HIS A 130 -5.46 -12.17 11.20
CA HIS A 130 -6.19 -11.47 12.25
C HIS A 130 -5.24 -10.82 13.25
N ALA A 131 -4.22 -11.55 13.72
CA ALA A 131 -3.22 -11.01 14.63
C ALA A 131 -2.49 -9.80 14.05
N VAL A 132 -2.08 -9.84 12.78
CA VAL A 132 -1.49 -8.68 12.10
C VAL A 132 -2.45 -7.50 12.06
N ALA A 133 -3.74 -7.73 11.79
CA ALA A 133 -4.74 -6.68 11.78
C ALA A 133 -4.98 -6.06 13.17
N LEU A 134 -4.97 -6.88 14.23
CA LEU A 134 -5.12 -6.44 15.63
C LEU A 134 -3.86 -5.72 16.15
N LEU A 135 -2.68 -6.02 15.62
CA LEU A 135 -1.41 -5.39 15.99
C LEU A 135 -1.15 -4.04 15.29
N LEU A 136 -1.90 -3.72 14.24
CA LEU A 136 -1.77 -2.46 13.52
C LEU A 136 -2.80 -1.45 14.03
N ASP A 137 -2.36 -0.40 14.73
CA ASP A 137 -3.22 0.76 15.00
C ASP A 137 -3.44 1.56 13.72
N ARG A 138 -4.55 1.24 13.02
CA ARG A 138 -4.93 1.90 11.77
C ARG A 138 -5.32 3.37 11.97
N ASN A 139 -5.81 3.72 13.16
CA ASN A 139 -6.15 5.12 13.47
C ASN A 139 -4.88 5.94 13.67
N GLU A 140 -3.88 5.42 14.41
CA GLU A 140 -2.57 6.06 14.53
C GLU A 140 -1.89 6.21 13.17
N PHE A 141 -1.95 5.16 12.34
CA PHE A 141 -1.42 5.21 10.97
C PHE A 141 -2.11 6.32 10.15
N ALA A 142 -3.44 6.35 10.13
CA ALA A 142 -4.19 7.35 9.37
C ALA A 142 -3.94 8.78 9.90
N ASN A 143 -3.90 8.97 11.21
CA ASN A 143 -3.61 10.27 11.81
C ASN A 143 -2.19 10.76 11.47
N THR A 144 -1.20 9.86 11.49
CA THR A 144 0.19 10.22 11.20
C THR A 144 0.41 10.48 9.71
N PHE A 145 -0.14 9.63 8.83
CA PHE A 145 0.05 9.76 7.38
C PHE A 145 -0.85 10.82 6.76
N CYS A 146 -2.14 10.81 7.09
CA CYS A 146 -3.11 11.69 6.45
C CYS A 146 -3.21 13.07 7.11
N GLN A 147 -2.76 13.27 8.35
CA GLN A 147 -2.83 14.57 9.05
C GLN A 147 -4.25 15.19 9.04
N GLY A 148 -5.29 14.37 9.10
CA GLY A 148 -6.68 14.80 9.03
C GLY A 148 -7.29 14.87 7.62
N TRP A 149 -6.50 14.63 6.57
CA TRP A 149 -6.96 14.65 5.16
C TRP A 149 -7.48 13.31 4.65
N GLY A 150 -7.49 12.31 5.50
CA GLY A 150 -7.98 10.97 5.20
C GLY A 150 -8.27 10.20 6.47
N GLY A 151 -8.71 8.95 6.33
CA GLY A 151 -9.08 8.12 7.47
C GLY A 151 -8.99 6.63 7.16
N VAL A 152 -9.37 5.82 8.15
CA VAL A 152 -9.44 4.37 8.03
C VAL A 152 -10.58 3.99 7.09
N VAL A 153 -10.29 3.10 6.15
CA VAL A 153 -11.29 2.50 5.25
C VAL A 153 -11.65 1.11 5.75
N ASN A 154 -12.93 0.87 5.99
CA ASN A 154 -13.48 -0.44 6.30
C ASN A 154 -14.12 -1.02 5.04
N GLY A 155 -13.66 -2.20 4.59
CA GLY A 155 -14.13 -2.84 3.36
C GLY A 155 -13.23 -2.60 2.16
N MET A 156 -13.74 -2.90 0.98
CA MET A 156 -12.97 -2.97 -0.27
C MET A 156 -13.14 -1.74 -1.18
N TYR A 157 -13.78 -0.69 -0.70
CA TYR A 157 -14.07 0.50 -1.50
C TYR A 157 -13.57 1.75 -0.79
N GLY A 158 -12.90 2.65 -1.52
CA GLY A 158 -12.52 3.95 -1.00
C GLY A 158 -13.73 4.81 -0.62
N THR A 159 -13.57 5.70 0.35
CA THR A 159 -14.65 6.52 0.91
C THR A 159 -15.34 7.44 -0.11
N GLY A 160 -14.64 7.84 -1.17
CA GLY A 160 -15.19 8.63 -2.27
C GLY A 160 -16.07 7.85 -3.25
N LEU A 161 -16.17 6.53 -3.13
CA LEU A 161 -16.98 5.70 -4.02
C LEU A 161 -18.41 5.56 -3.49
N TRP A 162 -19.40 5.59 -4.41
CA TRP A 162 -20.80 5.48 -4.04
C TRP A 162 -21.14 4.17 -3.31
N GLN A 163 -20.44 3.08 -3.61
CA GLN A 163 -20.59 1.79 -2.92
C GLN A 163 -20.26 1.89 -1.43
N TYR A 164 -19.23 2.66 -1.08
CA TYR A 164 -18.89 2.92 0.30
C TYR A 164 -19.94 3.81 0.97
N GLN A 165 -20.33 4.89 0.31
CA GLN A 165 -21.29 5.87 0.84
C GLN A 165 -22.66 5.26 1.11
N GLU A 166 -23.15 4.39 0.22
CA GLU A 166 -24.41 3.65 0.43
C GLU A 166 -24.33 2.64 1.58
N ALA A 167 -23.17 2.06 1.82
CA ALA A 167 -22.95 1.07 2.87
C ALA A 167 -22.48 1.70 4.22
N GLU A 168 -22.13 2.99 4.23
CA GLU A 168 -21.64 3.70 5.41
C GLU A 168 -22.65 3.57 6.58
N GLY A 169 -22.13 3.35 7.80
CA GLY A 169 -22.96 3.07 8.96
C GLY A 169 -23.55 1.65 9.05
N GLY A 170 -23.51 0.87 7.96
CA GLY A 170 -23.79 -0.57 7.94
C GLY A 170 -22.52 -1.42 8.02
N LEU A 171 -21.41 -0.96 7.45
CA LEU A 171 -20.13 -1.67 7.41
C LEU A 171 -19.61 -1.98 8.82
N GLU A 172 -19.63 -1.03 9.73
CA GLU A 172 -19.20 -1.20 11.12
C GLU A 172 -20.02 -2.25 11.89
N LYS A 173 -21.24 -2.51 11.47
CA LYS A 173 -22.13 -3.53 12.06
C LYS A 173 -21.93 -4.91 11.44
N THR A 174 -21.41 -4.96 10.21
CA THR A 174 -21.35 -6.17 9.40
C THR A 174 -19.93 -6.73 9.34
N LEU A 175 -18.92 -5.86 9.31
CA LEU A 175 -17.51 -6.24 9.26
C LEU A 175 -16.88 -6.17 10.64
N ASN A 176 -15.97 -7.10 10.93
CA ASN A 176 -15.09 -6.97 12.08
C ASN A 176 -14.08 -5.83 11.80
N PRO A 177 -14.05 -4.77 12.60
CA PRO A 177 -13.12 -3.66 12.37
C PRO A 177 -11.68 -4.01 12.74
N TYR A 178 -11.41 -5.13 13.42
CA TYR A 178 -10.10 -5.48 13.97
C TYR A 178 -9.45 -4.27 14.64
N ALA A 179 -10.15 -3.69 15.62
CA ALA A 179 -9.62 -2.60 16.41
C ALA A 179 -8.30 -3.02 17.07
N TYR A 180 -7.36 -2.08 17.17
CA TYR A 180 -6.05 -2.33 17.77
C TYR A 180 -6.17 -2.97 19.16
N ASP A 181 -5.72 -4.20 19.26
CA ASP A 181 -5.79 -5.02 20.49
C ASP A 181 -4.68 -6.09 20.46
N PRO A 182 -3.48 -5.76 20.96
CA PRO A 182 -2.37 -6.70 21.00
C PRO A 182 -2.62 -7.93 21.89
N GLU A 183 -3.45 -7.82 22.92
CA GLU A 183 -3.79 -8.97 23.80
C GLU A 183 -4.66 -9.97 23.02
N ALA A 184 -5.67 -9.48 22.32
CA ALA A 184 -6.50 -10.32 21.47
C ALA A 184 -5.69 -10.98 20.33
N ALA A 185 -4.68 -10.29 19.79
CA ALA A 185 -3.79 -10.87 18.79
C ALA A 185 -3.04 -12.10 19.31
N VAL A 186 -2.53 -12.04 20.54
CA VAL A 186 -1.85 -13.16 21.19
C VAL A 186 -2.81 -14.32 21.45
N GLU A 187 -4.03 -14.03 21.92
CA GLU A 187 -5.04 -15.07 22.18
C GLU A 187 -5.47 -15.78 20.88
N GLU A 188 -5.65 -15.05 19.78
CA GLU A 188 -5.95 -15.63 18.46
C GLU A 188 -4.82 -16.58 18.00
N LEU A 189 -3.57 -16.16 18.13
CA LEU A 189 -2.40 -16.97 17.79
C LEU A 189 -2.36 -18.26 18.63
N LYS A 190 -2.54 -18.15 19.94
CA LYS A 190 -2.53 -19.32 20.84
C LYS A 190 -3.67 -20.27 20.54
N ALA A 191 -4.87 -19.75 20.30
CA ALA A 191 -6.04 -20.56 19.96
C ALA A 191 -5.83 -21.38 18.68
N ASP A 192 -5.06 -20.85 17.72
CA ASP A 192 -4.69 -21.53 16.47
C ASP A 192 -3.45 -22.46 16.63
N GLY A 193 -2.87 -22.56 17.83
CA GLY A 193 -1.77 -23.50 18.10
C GLY A 193 -0.36 -22.94 17.91
N TRP A 194 -0.19 -21.62 17.85
CA TRP A 194 1.11 -20.94 17.92
C TRP A 194 1.58 -20.88 19.38
N VAL A 195 2.01 -22.02 19.93
CA VAL A 195 2.28 -22.19 21.37
C VAL A 195 3.60 -22.89 21.66
N TYR A 196 4.50 -23.00 20.68
CA TYR A 196 5.77 -23.70 20.83
C TYR A 196 6.96 -22.77 20.67
N ASN A 197 8.09 -23.16 21.23
CA ASN A 197 9.42 -22.67 20.93
C ASN A 197 10.05 -23.45 19.79
N ALA A 198 11.21 -23.02 19.31
CA ALA A 198 11.95 -23.67 18.19
C ALA A 198 12.37 -25.12 18.47
N ASP A 199 12.48 -25.53 19.71
CA ASP A 199 12.84 -26.87 20.17
C ASP A 199 11.62 -27.75 20.44
N GLY A 200 10.40 -27.24 20.22
CA GLY A 200 9.15 -27.92 20.46
C GLY A 200 8.63 -27.87 21.92
N SER A 201 9.35 -27.23 22.83
CA SER A 201 8.85 -26.92 24.17
C SER A 201 7.74 -25.88 24.14
N ASP A 202 6.95 -25.80 25.22
CA ASP A 202 5.87 -24.80 25.32
C ASP A 202 6.43 -23.39 25.35
N TYR A 203 5.80 -22.49 24.59
CA TYR A 203 6.14 -21.07 24.56
C TYR A 203 5.75 -20.39 25.88
N VAL A 204 6.60 -19.48 26.32
CA VAL A 204 6.37 -18.68 27.51
C VAL A 204 6.17 -17.21 27.13
N ASP A 205 5.01 -16.64 27.45
CA ASP A 205 4.69 -15.26 27.16
C ASP A 205 5.73 -14.31 27.76
N GLY A 206 6.14 -13.33 26.94
CA GLY A 206 7.12 -12.35 27.35
C GLY A 206 8.58 -12.86 27.40
N SER A 207 8.83 -14.07 26.92
CA SER A 207 10.20 -14.62 26.84
C SER A 207 11.13 -13.84 25.91
N GLY A 208 10.57 -13.09 24.95
CA GLY A 208 11.31 -12.42 23.89
C GLY A 208 11.59 -13.31 22.67
N GLU A 209 11.14 -14.55 22.72
CA GLU A 209 11.24 -15.50 21.61
C GLU A 209 10.05 -15.34 20.64
N ILE A 210 10.10 -15.99 19.49
CA ILE A 210 8.99 -16.05 18.54
C ILE A 210 8.15 -17.31 18.75
N HIS A 211 6.87 -17.22 18.42
CA HIS A 211 5.99 -18.37 18.40
C HIS A 211 6.29 -19.32 17.25
N TYR A 212 6.11 -20.62 17.51
CA TYR A 212 6.08 -21.68 16.52
C TYR A 212 4.76 -22.44 16.59
N LYS A 213 4.36 -23.01 15.46
CA LYS A 213 3.20 -23.89 15.33
C LYS A 213 3.65 -25.23 14.75
N LYS A 214 3.14 -26.36 15.30
CA LYS A 214 3.26 -27.67 14.66
C LYS A 214 2.39 -27.69 13.39
N VAL A 215 2.99 -28.05 12.27
CA VAL A 215 2.33 -28.05 10.97
C VAL A 215 2.50 -29.40 10.27
N THR A 216 1.58 -29.71 9.38
CA THR A 216 1.70 -30.85 8.47
C THR A 216 2.71 -30.57 7.36
N GLU A 217 3.16 -31.61 6.63
CA GLU A 217 4.03 -31.44 5.45
C GLU A 217 3.38 -30.54 4.38
N VAL A 218 2.06 -30.60 4.23
CA VAL A 218 1.31 -29.78 3.27
C VAL A 218 1.33 -28.31 3.68
N GLU A 219 1.07 -28.01 4.95
CA GLU A 219 1.12 -26.64 5.49
C GLU A 219 2.54 -26.09 5.50
N ALA A 220 3.53 -26.91 5.80
CA ALA A 220 4.94 -26.55 5.76
C ALA A 220 5.39 -26.12 4.37
N GLY A 221 4.93 -26.85 3.34
CA GLY A 221 5.22 -26.55 1.95
C GLY A 221 6.73 -26.35 1.71
N THR A 222 7.06 -25.29 1.01
CA THR A 222 8.45 -24.89 0.71
C THR A 222 8.94 -23.72 1.56
N TYR A 223 8.25 -23.41 2.67
CA TYR A 223 8.62 -22.29 3.52
C TYR A 223 9.97 -22.53 4.21
N ALA A 224 10.96 -21.71 3.85
CA ALA A 224 12.37 -21.96 4.15
C ALA A 224 12.76 -21.84 5.64
N HIS A 225 11.90 -21.25 6.47
CA HIS A 225 12.18 -21.06 7.90
C HIS A 225 11.66 -22.20 8.78
N ASN A 226 10.98 -23.20 8.21
CA ASN A 226 10.51 -24.35 8.96
C ASN A 226 11.68 -25.10 9.63
N VAL A 227 11.43 -25.58 10.85
CA VAL A 227 12.37 -26.41 11.63
C VAL A 227 11.80 -27.82 11.74
N THR A 228 12.59 -28.84 11.41
CA THR A 228 12.20 -30.23 11.60
C THR A 228 12.94 -30.79 12.82
N LEU A 229 12.19 -31.25 13.81
CA LEU A 229 12.74 -31.86 15.02
C LEU A 229 13.22 -33.31 14.74
N ALA A 230 13.97 -33.89 15.67
CA ALA A 230 14.54 -35.24 15.53
C ALA A 230 13.47 -36.36 15.40
N ASP A 231 12.28 -36.13 15.92
CA ASP A 231 11.12 -37.03 15.83
C ASP A 231 10.29 -36.85 14.54
N GLY A 232 10.72 -35.95 13.65
CA GLY A 232 10.03 -35.65 12.40
C GLY A 232 8.95 -34.57 12.51
N THR A 233 8.70 -34.02 13.69
CA THR A 233 7.75 -32.90 13.88
C THR A 233 8.25 -31.64 13.12
N ILE A 234 7.40 -31.04 12.32
CA ILE A 234 7.71 -29.79 11.62
C ILE A 234 7.12 -28.62 12.41
N LEU A 235 7.95 -27.65 12.71
CA LEU A 235 7.61 -26.40 13.39
C LEU A 235 7.74 -25.24 12.42
N MET A 236 6.68 -24.48 12.24
CA MET A 236 6.67 -23.25 11.46
C MET A 236 6.85 -22.06 12.39
N PRO A 237 7.89 -21.22 12.21
CA PRO A 237 8.09 -20.01 13.01
C PRO A 237 7.14 -18.90 12.57
N LEU A 238 6.73 -18.04 13.49
CA LEU A 238 5.92 -16.85 13.22
C LEU A 238 6.81 -15.71 12.69
N ILE A 239 7.39 -15.94 11.51
CA ILE A 239 8.21 -14.98 10.77
C ILE A 239 7.43 -14.54 9.54
N ILE A 240 7.04 -13.27 9.46
CA ILE A 240 6.32 -12.73 8.32
C ILE A 240 7.31 -12.06 7.38
N GLU A 241 7.41 -12.59 6.16
CA GLU A 241 8.15 -11.93 5.09
C GLU A 241 7.29 -10.82 4.51
N TRP A 242 7.82 -9.60 4.54
CA TRP A 242 7.10 -8.41 4.09
C TRP A 242 7.81 -7.74 2.92
N SER A 243 7.13 -7.64 1.79
CA SER A 243 7.61 -6.89 0.62
C SER A 243 7.28 -5.41 0.74
N SER A 244 8.28 -4.58 0.53
CA SER A 244 8.25 -3.13 0.71
C SER A 244 8.91 -2.45 -0.49
N SER A 245 8.46 -1.24 -0.83
CA SER A 245 9.11 -0.39 -1.83
C SER A 245 10.13 0.54 -1.18
N GLU A 246 11.24 0.84 -1.88
CA GLU A 246 12.17 1.89 -1.47
C GLU A 246 11.53 3.28 -1.55
N ASN A 247 11.91 4.16 -0.64
CA ASN A 247 11.47 5.56 -0.61
C ASN A 247 9.93 5.72 -0.63
N ASN A 248 9.21 4.80 0.01
CA ASN A 248 7.77 4.83 0.10
C ASN A 248 7.34 5.18 1.54
N PRO A 249 6.79 6.38 1.78
CA PRO A 249 6.41 6.84 3.12
C PRO A 249 5.42 5.92 3.82
N VAL A 250 4.50 5.29 3.08
CA VAL A 250 3.54 4.31 3.62
C VAL A 250 4.28 3.08 4.14
N SER A 251 5.23 2.55 3.36
CA SER A 251 6.05 1.39 3.77
C SER A 251 6.94 1.72 4.97
N GLU A 252 7.48 2.93 5.03
CA GLU A 252 8.32 3.37 6.15
C GLU A 252 7.50 3.48 7.44
N LEU A 253 6.32 4.09 7.38
CA LEU A 253 5.44 4.20 8.54
C LEU A 253 4.91 2.84 9.00
N LEU A 254 4.53 1.94 8.09
CA LEU A 254 4.18 0.56 8.43
C LEU A 254 5.33 -0.21 9.06
N ASN A 255 6.56 0.05 8.63
CA ASN A 255 7.73 -0.55 9.25
C ASN A 255 7.88 -0.13 10.72
N VAL A 256 7.62 1.13 11.03
CA VAL A 256 7.67 1.66 12.40
C VAL A 256 6.51 1.16 13.26
N LEU A 257 5.28 1.27 12.78
CA LEU A 257 4.08 1.02 13.58
C LEU A 257 3.75 -0.48 13.72
N LEU A 258 4.15 -1.30 12.75
CA LEU A 258 3.85 -2.72 12.76
C LEU A 258 5.13 -3.57 12.77
N ALA A 259 5.94 -3.51 11.73
CA ALA A 259 7.04 -4.47 11.54
C ALA A 259 8.11 -4.40 12.63
N GLN A 260 8.44 -3.22 13.12
CA GLN A 260 9.36 -2.97 14.24
C GLN A 260 8.63 -2.61 15.54
N GLY A 261 7.31 -2.71 15.56
CA GLY A 261 6.48 -2.39 16.72
C GLY A 261 6.82 -3.27 17.93
N THR A 262 6.92 -2.67 19.10
CA THR A 262 7.16 -3.39 20.35
C THR A 262 6.08 -4.41 20.63
N GLN A 263 4.83 -4.13 20.27
CA GLN A 263 3.69 -5.04 20.44
C GLN A 263 3.77 -6.24 19.51
N THR A 264 4.29 -6.09 18.30
CA THR A 264 4.53 -7.19 17.37
C THR A 264 5.57 -8.17 17.93
N SER A 265 6.68 -7.64 18.45
CA SER A 265 7.69 -8.47 19.14
C SER A 265 7.15 -9.10 20.42
N ALA A 266 6.37 -8.36 21.22
CA ALA A 266 5.76 -8.87 22.45
C ALA A 266 4.74 -9.99 22.16
N ALA A 267 4.06 -9.93 21.01
CA ALA A 267 3.18 -10.99 20.53
C ALA A 267 3.93 -12.21 19.95
N GLY A 268 5.25 -12.28 20.10
CA GLY A 268 6.06 -13.39 19.61
C GLY A 268 6.10 -13.51 18.09
N MET A 269 5.89 -12.40 17.39
CA MET A 269 5.95 -12.30 15.92
C MET A 269 7.18 -11.49 15.51
N THR A 270 7.81 -11.89 14.43
CA THR A 270 8.86 -11.09 13.80
C THR A 270 8.59 -10.90 12.32
N THR A 271 9.16 -9.86 11.75
CA THR A 271 9.02 -9.56 10.32
C THR A 271 10.39 -9.54 9.64
N LYS A 272 10.42 -9.99 8.41
CA LYS A 272 11.59 -9.94 7.54
C LYS A 272 11.26 -9.08 6.33
N LYS A 273 11.84 -7.88 6.29
CA LYS A 273 11.62 -6.92 5.22
C LYS A 273 12.39 -7.31 3.96
N ASN A 274 11.69 -7.46 2.84
CA ASN A 274 12.25 -7.59 1.51
C ASN A 274 11.96 -6.31 0.72
N VAL A 275 13.01 -5.58 0.34
CA VAL A 275 12.88 -4.34 -0.44
C VAL A 275 12.94 -4.68 -1.92
N MET A 276 11.97 -4.19 -2.69
CA MET A 276 11.85 -4.38 -4.13
C MET A 276 12.14 -3.08 -4.88
#